data_ddc13f58863d9b2f97b3fac70c3aa25d
#
_entry.id   ddc13f58863d9b2f97b3fac70c3aa25d
#
_cell.length_a   1.000
_cell.length_b   1.000
_cell.length_c   1.000
_cell.angle_alpha   90.00
_cell.angle_beta   90.00
_cell.angle_gamma   90.00
#
_symmetry.space_group_name_H-M   'P 1'
#
loop_
_entity.id
_entity.type
_entity.pdbx_description
1 polymer ?
#
loop_
_entity_poly.entity_id
_entity_poly.type
_entity_poly.pdbx_seq_one_letter_code
_entity_poly.pdbx_strand_id
1 'polypeptide(L)'
;NEEHFYSLLAQKVIAATSTKWEEAVENAKSFFSHLVPKISIGTDPTNEVAIDFDWEDVKRNPDEVLDLAEKIAQKKGLKIVICVDEFQNIAEFADPDYFQKKLRSHWQQHQHVAYCLYGSKRHMMLEVFTHSSKPFYKFGNLMFLDKIETPYLVEFFNSRFEDTGKRINEDAAHLIAELVDNHPYYAQQLAQQSWLRTNDVCTIEIVREAHAALVEQLSLLFVTITETLTTQQLNYLKALIAGEKAISSTDVMHRYQISSPTSVARSKAALIKNDILDNKAGEISFQDPIYAYWLKTEYFAK
;
A
#
# COMPACT_ATOMS: atom_id res chain seq x y z
N ASN A 1 11.75 9.18 -7.80
CA ASN A 1 12.20 9.42 -9.20
C ASN A 1 13.04 8.24 -9.71
N GLU A 2 13.33 8.21 -11.00
CA GLU A 2 14.08 7.14 -11.65
C GLU A 2 15.49 6.97 -11.08
N GLU A 3 16.22 8.06 -10.86
CA GLU A 3 17.57 8.06 -10.32
C GLU A 3 17.63 7.32 -8.99
N HIS A 4 16.74 7.67 -8.08
CA HIS A 4 16.66 7.00 -6.77
C HIS A 4 16.32 5.51 -6.90
N PHE A 5 15.45 5.14 -7.86
CA PHE A 5 15.12 3.74 -8.12
C PHE A 5 16.36 2.93 -8.53
N TYR A 6 17.15 3.45 -9.48
CA TYR A 6 18.37 2.76 -9.93
C TYR A 6 19.42 2.65 -8.83
N SER A 7 19.69 3.73 -8.10
CA SER A 7 20.65 3.75 -6.99
C SER A 7 20.24 2.77 -5.90
N LEU A 8 18.97 2.79 -5.50
CA LEU A 8 18.44 1.91 -4.45
C LEU A 8 18.45 0.43 -4.90
N LEU A 9 18.09 0.13 -6.15
CA LEU A 9 18.12 -1.23 -6.69
C LEU A 9 19.55 -1.79 -6.64
N ALA A 10 20.53 -1.05 -7.15
CA ALA A 10 21.93 -1.47 -7.13
C ALA A 10 22.43 -1.68 -5.70
N GLN A 11 22.18 -0.72 -4.80
CA GLN A 11 22.56 -0.80 -3.40
C GLN A 11 21.99 -2.04 -2.71
N LYS A 12 20.67 -2.28 -2.82
CA LYS A 12 20.02 -3.41 -2.16
C LYS A 12 20.47 -4.76 -2.72
N VAL A 13 20.65 -4.86 -4.04
CA VAL A 13 21.16 -6.09 -4.67
C VAL A 13 22.56 -6.41 -4.21
N ILE A 14 23.48 -5.44 -4.21
CA ILE A 14 24.86 -5.65 -3.77
C ILE A 14 24.92 -5.98 -2.29
N ALA A 15 24.20 -5.23 -1.44
CA ALA A 15 24.16 -5.49 0.00
C ALA A 15 23.63 -6.89 0.32
N ALA A 16 22.52 -7.32 -0.31
CA ALA A 16 21.93 -8.63 -0.07
C ALA A 16 22.76 -9.81 -0.61
N THR A 17 23.65 -9.56 -1.55
CA THR A 17 24.47 -10.61 -2.19
C THR A 17 25.93 -10.60 -1.75
N SER A 18 26.30 -9.76 -0.79
CA SER A 18 27.66 -9.64 -0.24
C SER A 18 27.67 -9.91 1.27
N THR A 19 28.61 -10.68 1.74
CA THR A 19 28.70 -11.05 3.17
C THR A 19 29.59 -10.08 3.98
N LYS A 20 30.46 -9.35 3.30
CA LYS A 20 31.40 -8.39 3.90
C LYS A 20 31.50 -7.13 3.06
N TRP A 21 31.99 -6.06 3.66
CA TRP A 21 32.20 -4.78 3.01
C TRP A 21 33.15 -4.88 1.79
N GLU A 22 34.27 -5.57 1.95
CA GLU A 22 35.26 -5.76 0.87
C GLU A 22 34.62 -6.45 -0.34
N GLU A 23 33.79 -7.46 -0.09
CA GLU A 23 33.05 -8.17 -1.14
C GLU A 23 32.04 -7.27 -1.82
N ALA A 24 31.33 -6.42 -1.07
CA ALA A 24 30.38 -5.45 -1.63
C ALA A 24 31.09 -4.45 -2.56
N VAL A 25 32.27 -3.95 -2.15
CA VAL A 25 33.08 -3.03 -2.96
C VAL A 25 33.62 -3.72 -4.21
N GLU A 26 34.09 -4.97 -4.08
CA GLU A 26 34.58 -5.77 -5.20
C GLU A 26 33.45 -6.08 -6.19
N ASN A 27 32.31 -6.50 -5.69
CA ASN A 27 31.11 -6.73 -6.52
C ASN A 27 30.69 -5.44 -7.26
N ALA A 28 30.57 -4.30 -6.56
CA ALA A 28 30.25 -3.04 -7.19
C ALA A 28 31.22 -2.69 -8.33
N LYS A 29 32.51 -2.90 -8.15
CA LYS A 29 33.52 -2.63 -9.19
C LYS A 29 33.53 -3.66 -10.33
N SER A 30 33.24 -4.93 -10.05
CA SER A 30 33.37 -6.02 -11.02
C SER A 30 32.16 -6.18 -11.95
N PHE A 31 30.97 -5.72 -11.54
CA PHE A 31 29.73 -5.91 -12.29
C PHE A 31 29.37 -4.71 -13.17
N PHE A 32 29.98 -3.54 -12.93
CA PHE A 32 29.79 -2.36 -13.76
C PHE A 32 30.95 -2.13 -14.70
N SER A 33 30.66 -1.97 -15.98
CA SER A 33 31.67 -1.73 -17.02
C SER A 33 31.79 -0.25 -17.41
N HIS A 34 30.67 0.45 -17.41
CA HIS A 34 30.57 1.85 -17.80
C HIS A 34 30.15 2.75 -16.65
N LEU A 35 29.51 2.19 -15.63
CA LEU A 35 29.12 2.93 -14.43
C LEU A 35 30.26 2.90 -13.40
N VAL A 36 30.61 4.08 -12.89
CA VAL A 36 31.58 4.21 -11.80
C VAL A 36 30.83 4.37 -10.48
N PRO A 37 30.74 3.31 -9.64
CA PRO A 37 30.05 3.40 -8.37
C PRO A 37 30.80 4.30 -7.39
N LYS A 38 30.10 5.30 -6.85
CA LYS A 38 30.54 6.11 -5.72
C LYS A 38 30.14 5.36 -4.44
N ILE A 39 31.10 4.74 -3.79
CA ILE A 39 30.83 3.88 -2.63
C ILE A 39 31.22 4.65 -1.37
N SER A 40 30.30 4.77 -0.42
CA SER A 40 30.52 5.37 0.89
C SER A 40 29.98 4.48 2.00
N ILE A 41 30.54 4.64 3.20
CA ILE A 41 30.00 4.00 4.40
C ILE A 41 28.79 4.80 4.84
N GLY A 42 27.62 4.13 4.92
CA GLY A 42 26.40 4.77 5.40
C GLY A 42 26.55 5.19 6.87
N THR A 43 26.01 6.35 7.19
CA THR A 43 25.89 6.84 8.59
C THR A 43 24.73 6.20 9.34
N ASP A 44 23.86 5.47 8.64
CA ASP A 44 22.71 4.75 9.20
C ASP A 44 23.15 3.32 9.61
N PRO A 45 22.91 2.91 10.87
CA PRO A 45 23.25 1.55 11.35
C PRO A 45 22.60 0.41 10.54
N THR A 46 21.56 0.70 9.77
CA THR A 46 20.86 -0.26 8.91
C THR A 46 21.41 -0.35 7.48
N ASN A 47 22.26 0.60 7.06
CA ASN A 47 22.84 0.68 5.74
C ASN A 47 24.36 0.80 5.83
N GLU A 48 25.06 -0.34 5.89
CA GLU A 48 26.52 -0.39 5.95
C GLU A 48 27.20 0.10 4.65
N VAL A 49 26.51 0.02 3.51
CA VAL A 49 27.03 0.37 2.18
C VAL A 49 26.08 1.33 1.49
N ALA A 50 26.51 2.54 1.21
CA ALA A 50 25.82 3.44 0.27
C ALA A 50 26.55 3.39 -1.09
N ILE A 51 25.79 3.09 -2.15
CA ILE A 51 26.26 3.07 -3.53
C ILE A 51 25.45 4.10 -4.30
N ASP A 52 26.14 5.01 -4.93
CA ASP A 52 25.56 6.03 -5.79
C ASP A 52 26.28 6.08 -7.14
N PHE A 53 25.68 6.68 -8.13
CA PHE A 53 26.20 6.80 -9.48
C PHE A 53 26.04 8.22 -9.99
N ASP A 54 26.80 8.56 -11.03
CA ASP A 54 26.46 9.74 -11.81
C ASP A 54 25.18 9.48 -12.62
N TRP A 55 24.18 10.35 -12.46
CA TRP A 55 22.88 10.14 -13.11
C TRP A 55 22.97 10.17 -14.65
N GLU A 56 23.84 10.97 -15.21
CA GLU A 56 24.04 11.02 -16.66
C GLU A 56 24.65 9.71 -17.19
N ASP A 57 25.52 9.06 -16.41
CA ASP A 57 26.07 7.75 -16.77
C ASP A 57 24.99 6.65 -16.67
N VAL A 58 24.13 6.68 -15.63
CA VAL A 58 23.01 5.74 -15.49
C VAL A 58 22.01 5.89 -16.64
N LYS A 59 21.70 7.12 -17.06
CA LYS A 59 20.83 7.34 -18.21
C LYS A 59 21.37 6.72 -19.49
N ARG A 60 22.69 6.74 -19.67
CA ARG A 60 23.34 6.15 -20.85
C ARG A 60 23.45 4.62 -20.77
N ASN A 61 23.61 4.08 -19.57
CA ASN A 61 23.88 2.66 -19.34
C ASN A 61 22.94 2.04 -18.27
N PRO A 62 21.62 2.22 -18.35
CA PRO A 62 20.69 1.73 -17.32
C PRO A 62 20.64 0.20 -17.24
N ASP A 63 21.00 -0.47 -18.33
CA ASP A 63 21.04 -1.92 -18.46
C ASP A 63 21.99 -2.57 -17.45
N GLU A 64 23.09 -1.87 -17.10
CA GLU A 64 24.04 -2.37 -16.11
C GLU A 64 23.41 -2.53 -14.73
N VAL A 65 22.52 -1.60 -14.34
CA VAL A 65 21.79 -1.68 -13.07
C VAL A 65 20.62 -2.64 -13.14
N LEU A 66 19.86 -2.63 -14.25
CA LEU A 66 18.68 -3.49 -14.39
C LEU A 66 19.05 -4.97 -14.45
N ASP A 67 20.17 -5.33 -15.07
CA ASP A 67 20.64 -6.72 -15.19
C ASP A 67 21.56 -7.13 -14.04
N LEU A 68 21.88 -6.24 -13.11
CA LEU A 68 22.84 -6.49 -12.04
C LEU A 68 22.49 -7.74 -11.23
N ALA A 69 21.23 -7.85 -10.80
CA ALA A 69 20.77 -8.97 -9.99
C ALA A 69 20.90 -10.31 -10.73
N GLU A 70 20.55 -10.35 -12.02
CA GLU A 70 20.67 -11.55 -12.84
C GLU A 70 22.14 -11.95 -13.04
N LYS A 71 23.02 -10.99 -13.35
CA LYS A 71 24.47 -11.24 -13.49
C LYS A 71 25.10 -11.79 -12.20
N ILE A 72 24.74 -11.22 -11.05
CA ILE A 72 25.23 -11.71 -9.76
C ILE A 72 24.66 -13.11 -9.47
N ALA A 73 23.37 -13.32 -9.69
CA ALA A 73 22.71 -14.60 -9.48
C ALA A 73 23.36 -15.71 -10.30
N GLN A 74 23.61 -15.48 -11.59
CA GLN A 74 24.32 -16.41 -12.48
C GLN A 74 25.73 -16.70 -11.99
N LYS A 75 26.52 -15.65 -11.69
CA LYS A 75 27.94 -15.81 -11.26
C LYS A 75 28.06 -16.56 -9.95
N LYS A 76 27.14 -16.32 -9.00
CA LYS A 76 27.19 -16.91 -7.65
C LYS A 76 26.34 -18.18 -7.50
N GLY A 77 25.57 -18.58 -8.52
CA GLY A 77 24.66 -19.73 -8.44
C GLY A 77 23.48 -19.49 -7.50
N LEU A 78 23.00 -18.24 -7.39
CA LEU A 78 21.91 -17.84 -6.48
C LEU A 78 20.56 -17.78 -7.20
N LYS A 79 19.48 -17.83 -6.41
CA LYS A 79 18.15 -17.37 -6.79
C LYS A 79 17.83 -16.12 -6.00
N ILE A 80 17.44 -15.05 -6.68
CA ILE A 80 17.17 -13.74 -6.07
C ILE A 80 15.69 -13.42 -6.22
N VAL A 81 15.07 -12.89 -5.18
CA VAL A 81 13.73 -12.29 -5.24
C VAL A 81 13.86 -10.80 -4.97
N ILE A 82 13.43 -9.99 -5.91
CA ILE A 82 13.35 -8.53 -5.75
C ILE A 82 11.93 -8.15 -5.41
N CYS A 83 11.77 -7.60 -4.21
CA CYS A 83 10.49 -7.08 -3.72
C CYS A 83 10.48 -5.55 -3.90
N VAL A 84 9.51 -5.02 -4.65
CA VAL A 84 9.36 -3.57 -4.85
C VAL A 84 8.03 -3.13 -4.24
N ASP A 85 8.15 -2.36 -3.15
CA ASP A 85 7.01 -1.78 -2.46
C ASP A 85 6.49 -0.53 -3.19
N GLU A 86 5.20 -0.27 -3.06
CA GLU A 86 4.51 0.86 -3.66
C GLU A 86 4.83 1.03 -5.16
N PHE A 87 4.85 -0.11 -5.89
CA PHE A 87 5.26 -0.15 -7.30
C PHE A 87 4.45 0.77 -8.20
N GLN A 88 3.20 1.07 -7.85
CA GLN A 88 2.38 2.02 -8.61
C GLN A 88 2.97 3.42 -8.69
N ASN A 89 3.89 3.80 -7.78
CA ASN A 89 4.52 5.11 -7.80
C ASN A 89 5.41 5.35 -9.04
N ILE A 90 5.74 4.30 -9.80
CA ILE A 90 6.40 4.47 -11.12
C ILE A 90 5.52 5.25 -12.10
N ALA A 91 4.21 5.31 -11.87
CA ALA A 91 3.31 6.15 -12.69
C ALA A 91 3.54 7.66 -12.52
N GLU A 92 4.26 8.07 -11.47
CA GLU A 92 4.62 9.47 -11.19
C GLU A 92 5.97 9.88 -11.79
N PHE A 93 6.67 8.97 -12.49
CA PHE A 93 7.93 9.28 -13.14
C PHE A 93 7.72 10.16 -14.38
N ALA A 94 8.76 10.84 -14.85
CA ALA A 94 8.66 11.80 -15.94
C ALA A 94 8.15 11.16 -17.26
N ASP A 95 8.58 9.94 -17.57
CA ASP A 95 8.06 9.12 -18.67
C ASP A 95 7.77 7.70 -18.16
N PRO A 96 6.59 7.50 -17.53
CA PRO A 96 6.28 6.23 -16.88
C PRO A 96 6.16 5.07 -17.87
N ASP A 97 5.66 5.31 -19.08
CA ASP A 97 5.49 4.25 -20.08
C ASP A 97 6.84 3.80 -20.67
N TYR A 98 7.76 4.72 -20.90
CA TYR A 98 9.11 4.41 -21.33
C TYR A 98 9.87 3.62 -20.23
N PHE A 99 9.79 4.09 -18.99
CA PHE A 99 10.42 3.42 -17.85
C PHE A 99 9.89 1.99 -17.67
N GLN A 100 8.56 1.81 -17.71
CA GLN A 100 7.94 0.49 -17.62
C GLN A 100 8.34 -0.44 -18.77
N LYS A 101 8.41 0.06 -20.01
CA LYS A 101 8.90 -0.71 -21.17
C LYS A 101 10.33 -1.17 -20.94
N LYS A 102 11.18 -0.30 -20.43
CA LYS A 102 12.57 -0.62 -20.13
C LYS A 102 12.67 -1.69 -19.03
N LEU A 103 12.00 -1.53 -17.89
CA LEU A 103 11.96 -2.56 -16.85
C LEU A 103 11.53 -3.92 -17.42
N ARG A 104 10.40 -3.94 -18.15
CA ARG A 104 9.88 -5.18 -18.72
C ARG A 104 10.86 -5.84 -19.70
N SER A 105 11.53 -5.07 -20.57
CA SER A 105 12.47 -5.63 -21.57
C SER A 105 13.63 -6.39 -20.95
N HIS A 106 14.08 -5.97 -19.74
CA HIS A 106 15.10 -6.67 -18.98
C HIS A 106 14.52 -7.81 -18.15
N TRP A 107 13.55 -7.51 -17.30
CA TRP A 107 13.03 -8.45 -16.31
C TRP A 107 12.40 -9.71 -16.90
N GLN A 108 11.78 -9.62 -18.08
CA GLN A 108 11.23 -10.80 -18.76
C GLN A 108 12.29 -11.79 -19.27
N GLN A 109 13.58 -11.38 -19.33
CA GLN A 109 14.69 -12.21 -19.77
C GLN A 109 15.43 -12.89 -18.60
N HIS A 110 15.19 -12.44 -17.38
CA HIS A 110 15.85 -12.96 -16.19
C HIS A 110 15.35 -14.37 -15.86
N GLN A 111 16.29 -15.27 -15.58
CA GLN A 111 16.01 -16.69 -15.27
C GLN A 111 16.32 -17.04 -13.82
N HIS A 112 17.13 -16.23 -13.13
CA HIS A 112 17.56 -16.45 -11.76
C HIS A 112 16.96 -15.44 -10.80
N VAL A 113 16.24 -14.41 -11.32
CA VAL A 113 15.58 -13.38 -10.53
C VAL A 113 14.08 -13.47 -10.69
N ALA A 114 13.36 -13.49 -9.58
CA ALA A 114 11.90 -13.33 -9.52
C ALA A 114 11.55 -11.94 -8.97
N TYR A 115 10.43 -11.38 -9.43
CA TYR A 115 9.98 -10.06 -9.04
C TYR A 115 8.65 -10.16 -8.27
N CYS A 116 8.59 -9.56 -7.09
CA CYS A 116 7.38 -9.39 -6.29
C CYS A 116 7.07 -7.89 -6.23
N LEU A 117 6.10 -7.46 -7.04
CA LEU A 117 5.70 -6.06 -7.19
C LEU A 117 4.39 -5.86 -6.44
N TYR A 118 4.38 -5.03 -5.40
CA TYR A 118 3.20 -4.84 -4.57
C TYR A 118 2.97 -3.37 -4.26
N GLY A 119 1.76 -3.04 -3.86
CA GLY A 119 1.37 -1.68 -3.53
C GLY A 119 -0.03 -1.62 -2.94
N SER A 120 -0.28 -0.56 -2.20
CA SER A 120 -1.52 -0.34 -1.46
C SER A 120 -2.67 0.18 -2.36
N LYS A 121 -2.36 0.90 -3.44
CA LYS A 121 -3.34 1.54 -4.32
C LYS A 121 -3.82 0.57 -5.41
N ARG A 122 -4.84 -0.23 -5.09
CA ARG A 122 -5.36 -1.28 -5.98
C ARG A 122 -5.68 -0.76 -7.39
N HIS A 123 -6.38 0.37 -7.50
CA HIS A 123 -6.78 0.90 -8.80
C HIS A 123 -5.57 1.25 -9.69
N MET A 124 -4.50 1.81 -9.13
CA MET A 124 -3.27 2.12 -9.86
C MET A 124 -2.51 0.85 -10.26
N MET A 125 -2.42 -0.15 -9.36
CA MET A 125 -1.83 -1.45 -9.69
C MET A 125 -2.60 -2.14 -10.82
N LEU A 126 -3.94 -2.13 -10.77
CA LEU A 126 -4.77 -2.67 -11.86
C LEU A 126 -4.51 -1.95 -13.18
N GLU A 127 -4.39 -0.62 -13.18
CA GLU A 127 -4.06 0.14 -14.40
C GLU A 127 -2.74 -0.33 -15.01
N VAL A 128 -1.69 -0.50 -14.21
CA VAL A 128 -0.36 -0.94 -14.69
C VAL A 128 -0.39 -2.34 -15.30
N PHE A 129 -1.11 -3.31 -14.67
CA PHE A 129 -1.00 -4.73 -15.03
C PHE A 129 -2.14 -5.27 -15.90
N THR A 130 -3.30 -4.62 -15.92
CA THR A 130 -4.47 -5.14 -16.66
C THR A 130 -4.86 -4.33 -17.88
N HIS A 131 -4.38 -3.10 -18.00
CA HIS A 131 -4.70 -2.28 -19.16
C HIS A 131 -3.86 -2.68 -20.36
N SER A 132 -4.50 -3.05 -21.47
CA SER A 132 -3.84 -3.63 -22.65
C SER A 132 -2.81 -2.73 -23.35
N SER A 133 -2.90 -1.40 -23.15
CA SER A 133 -1.92 -0.45 -23.69
C SER A 133 -0.68 -0.27 -22.81
N LYS A 134 -0.69 -0.80 -21.57
CA LYS A 134 0.41 -0.62 -20.63
C LYS A 134 1.51 -1.66 -20.81
N PRO A 135 2.79 -1.29 -20.60
CA PRO A 135 3.92 -2.20 -20.80
C PRO A 135 3.86 -3.47 -19.95
N PHE A 136 3.37 -3.39 -18.71
CA PHE A 136 3.25 -4.54 -17.82
C PHE A 136 1.99 -5.38 -18.00
N TYR A 137 1.20 -5.11 -19.05
CA TYR A 137 0.02 -5.94 -19.36
C TYR A 137 0.38 -7.43 -19.42
N LYS A 138 -0.26 -8.24 -18.58
CA LYS A 138 -0.01 -9.70 -18.47
C LYS A 138 1.46 -10.08 -18.18
N PHE A 139 2.20 -9.22 -17.50
CA PHE A 139 3.61 -9.52 -17.19
C PHE A 139 3.77 -10.62 -16.12
N GLY A 140 2.84 -10.75 -15.20
CA GLY A 140 2.90 -11.74 -14.12
C GLY A 140 1.53 -12.13 -13.61
N ASN A 141 1.50 -12.90 -12.54
CA ASN A 141 0.29 -13.30 -11.86
C ASN A 141 -0.14 -12.21 -10.87
N LEU A 142 -1.40 -11.80 -10.96
CA LEU A 142 -2.00 -10.86 -10.00
C LEU A 142 -2.52 -11.64 -8.79
N MET A 143 -2.12 -11.19 -7.61
CA MET A 143 -2.63 -11.68 -6.34
C MET A 143 -3.26 -10.52 -5.58
N PHE A 144 -4.50 -10.69 -5.16
CA PHE A 144 -5.19 -9.72 -4.31
C PHE A 144 -5.19 -10.24 -2.88
N LEU A 145 -4.65 -9.44 -1.98
CA LEU A 145 -4.77 -9.72 -0.55
C LEU A 145 -6.13 -9.19 -0.08
N ASP A 146 -6.90 -10.08 0.51
CA ASP A 146 -8.15 -9.73 1.16
C ASP A 146 -7.90 -9.23 2.59
N LYS A 147 -8.93 -8.69 3.23
CA LYS A 147 -8.89 -8.36 4.66
C LYS A 147 -8.56 -9.61 5.45
N ILE A 148 -7.88 -9.44 6.58
CA ILE A 148 -7.58 -10.55 7.49
C ILE A 148 -8.90 -11.04 8.09
N GLU A 149 -9.18 -12.33 8.01
CA GLU A 149 -10.39 -12.89 8.60
C GLU A 149 -10.40 -12.72 10.13
N THR A 150 -11.58 -12.47 10.68
CA THR A 150 -11.78 -12.20 12.12
C THR A 150 -11.11 -13.22 13.05
N PRO A 151 -11.17 -14.56 12.80
CA PRO A 151 -10.51 -15.51 13.67
C PRO A 151 -9.00 -15.29 13.83
N TYR A 152 -8.30 -14.97 12.76
CA TYR A 152 -6.86 -14.68 12.82
C TYR A 152 -6.54 -13.38 13.56
N LEU A 153 -7.39 -12.37 13.44
CA LEU A 153 -7.25 -11.13 14.21
C LEU A 153 -7.48 -11.38 15.70
N VAL A 154 -8.50 -12.16 16.06
CA VAL A 154 -8.80 -12.53 17.45
C VAL A 154 -7.62 -13.32 18.07
N GLU A 155 -7.08 -14.30 17.36
CA GLU A 155 -5.89 -15.04 17.79
C GLU A 155 -4.70 -14.11 17.99
N PHE A 156 -4.46 -13.22 17.06
CA PHE A 156 -3.41 -12.21 17.15
C PHE A 156 -3.58 -11.29 18.37
N PHE A 157 -4.79 -10.79 18.63
CA PHE A 157 -5.05 -9.93 19.79
C PHE A 157 -4.82 -10.68 21.10
N ASN A 158 -5.34 -11.91 21.22
CA ASN A 158 -5.12 -12.74 22.41
C ASN A 158 -3.61 -12.91 22.70
N SER A 159 -2.85 -13.34 21.69
CA SER A 159 -1.39 -13.52 21.82
C SER A 159 -0.70 -12.24 22.27
N ARG A 160 -1.03 -11.07 21.68
CA ARG A 160 -0.39 -9.79 22.03
C ARG A 160 -0.73 -9.30 23.42
N PHE A 161 -1.94 -9.52 23.90
CA PHE A 161 -2.32 -9.20 25.25
C PHE A 161 -1.60 -10.13 26.26
N GLU A 162 -1.54 -11.43 25.98
CA GLU A 162 -0.87 -12.42 26.81
C GLU A 162 0.65 -12.20 26.91
N ASP A 163 1.32 -11.83 25.81
CA ASP A 163 2.75 -11.49 25.77
C ASP A 163 3.14 -10.43 26.81
N THR A 164 2.17 -9.62 27.26
CA THR A 164 2.37 -8.52 28.20
C THR A 164 1.70 -8.74 29.55
N GLY A 165 1.21 -9.97 29.81
CA GLY A 165 0.55 -10.34 31.07
C GLY A 165 -0.86 -9.80 31.23
N LYS A 166 -1.50 -9.30 30.14
CA LYS A 166 -2.90 -8.88 30.11
C LYS A 166 -3.75 -9.91 29.38
N ARG A 167 -5.06 -9.76 29.46
CA ARG A 167 -6.03 -10.59 28.75
C ARG A 167 -7.04 -9.74 28.00
N ILE A 168 -7.67 -10.29 27.00
CA ILE A 168 -8.80 -9.68 26.32
C ILE A 168 -9.96 -10.68 26.27
N ASN A 169 -11.18 -10.23 26.57
CA ASN A 169 -12.36 -11.04 26.40
C ASN A 169 -12.64 -11.33 24.94
N GLU A 170 -13.17 -12.50 24.64
CA GLU A 170 -13.47 -12.93 23.26
C GLU A 170 -14.39 -11.92 22.56
N ASP A 171 -15.48 -11.49 23.22
CA ASP A 171 -16.41 -10.48 22.65
C ASP A 171 -15.71 -9.16 22.36
N ALA A 172 -14.75 -8.73 23.21
CA ALA A 172 -13.99 -7.51 23.02
C ALA A 172 -13.02 -7.64 21.84
N ALA A 173 -12.37 -8.78 21.67
CA ALA A 173 -11.52 -9.06 20.52
C ALA A 173 -12.31 -9.06 19.19
N HIS A 174 -13.48 -9.71 19.19
CA HIS A 174 -14.41 -9.67 18.04
C HIS A 174 -14.89 -8.25 17.74
N LEU A 175 -15.22 -7.46 18.78
CA LEU A 175 -15.67 -6.09 18.61
C LEU A 175 -14.58 -5.20 17.98
N ILE A 176 -13.29 -5.39 18.33
CA ILE A 176 -12.19 -4.68 17.66
C ILE A 176 -12.23 -4.94 16.17
N ALA A 177 -12.28 -6.21 15.74
CA ALA A 177 -12.29 -6.58 14.33
C ALA A 177 -13.51 -6.01 13.58
N GLU A 178 -14.69 -6.05 14.20
CA GLU A 178 -15.94 -5.51 13.64
C GLU A 178 -15.87 -4.00 13.45
N LEU A 179 -15.50 -3.24 14.48
CA LEU A 179 -15.49 -1.77 14.45
C LEU A 179 -14.54 -1.20 13.40
N VAL A 180 -13.49 -1.94 13.05
CA VAL A 180 -12.52 -1.54 12.04
C VAL A 180 -12.67 -2.32 10.71
N ASP A 181 -13.77 -3.06 10.54
CA ASP A 181 -14.06 -3.84 9.33
C ASP A 181 -12.84 -4.69 8.89
N ASN A 182 -12.20 -5.33 9.84
CA ASN A 182 -11.00 -6.18 9.63
C ASN A 182 -9.83 -5.45 8.93
N HIS A 183 -9.76 -4.13 8.96
CA HIS A 183 -8.69 -3.37 8.35
C HIS A 183 -7.39 -3.51 9.17
N PRO A 184 -6.29 -4.08 8.62
CA PRO A 184 -5.11 -4.47 9.41
C PRO A 184 -4.48 -3.34 10.24
N TYR A 185 -4.35 -2.16 9.64
CA TYR A 185 -3.79 -0.99 10.32
C TYR A 185 -4.64 -0.56 11.53
N TYR A 186 -5.96 -0.40 11.31
CA TYR A 186 -6.86 0.02 12.40
C TYR A 186 -7.10 -1.07 13.42
N ALA A 187 -7.03 -2.35 13.02
CA ALA A 187 -7.10 -3.47 13.95
C ALA A 187 -5.95 -3.42 14.97
N GLN A 188 -4.73 -3.19 14.52
CA GLN A 188 -3.58 -3.01 15.39
C GLN A 188 -3.70 -1.74 16.24
N GLN A 189 -4.09 -0.62 15.65
CA GLN A 189 -4.20 0.66 16.34
C GLN A 189 -5.28 0.61 17.44
N LEU A 190 -6.47 0.09 17.15
CA LEU A 190 -7.54 -0.03 18.13
C LEU A 190 -7.20 -1.04 19.23
N ALA A 191 -6.58 -2.17 18.88
CA ALA A 191 -6.09 -3.14 19.86
C ALA A 191 -5.05 -2.52 20.79
N GLN A 192 -4.10 -1.74 20.27
CA GLN A 192 -3.10 -1.01 21.07
C GLN A 192 -3.76 0.04 21.98
N GLN A 193 -4.70 0.82 21.47
CA GLN A 193 -5.44 1.81 22.25
C GLN A 193 -6.26 1.16 23.37
N SER A 194 -6.85 0.00 23.11
CA SER A 194 -7.56 -0.80 24.10
C SER A 194 -6.61 -1.39 25.14
N TRP A 195 -5.47 -1.92 24.72
CA TRP A 195 -4.42 -2.44 25.59
C TRP A 195 -3.87 -1.38 26.55
N LEU A 196 -3.64 -0.16 26.08
CA LEU A 196 -3.16 0.96 26.89
C LEU A 196 -4.14 1.32 28.02
N ARG A 197 -5.45 1.13 27.81
CA ARG A 197 -6.52 1.40 28.77
C ARG A 197 -6.81 0.21 29.69
N THR A 198 -6.27 -0.96 29.39
CA THR A 198 -6.50 -2.19 30.15
C THR A 198 -5.49 -2.34 31.26
N ASN A 199 -5.96 -2.63 32.48
CA ASN A 199 -5.09 -3.02 33.59
C ASN A 199 -4.81 -4.53 33.60
N ASP A 200 -5.85 -5.38 33.64
CA ASP A 200 -5.78 -6.85 33.66
C ASP A 200 -6.54 -7.46 32.48
N VAL A 201 -7.84 -7.15 32.35
CA VAL A 201 -8.72 -7.74 31.33
C VAL A 201 -9.36 -6.63 30.49
N CYS A 202 -9.20 -6.70 29.17
CA CYS A 202 -9.87 -5.82 28.22
C CYS A 202 -11.32 -6.27 28.02
N THR A 203 -12.25 -5.33 28.24
CA THR A 203 -13.69 -5.54 28.06
C THR A 203 -14.23 -4.77 26.86
N ILE A 204 -15.49 -5.02 26.50
CA ILE A 204 -16.22 -4.31 25.46
C ILE A 204 -16.23 -2.79 25.72
N GLU A 205 -16.39 -2.38 26.96
CA GLU A 205 -16.44 -0.97 27.36
C GLU A 205 -15.11 -0.27 27.05
N ILE A 206 -13.99 -0.92 27.40
CA ILE A 206 -12.65 -0.41 27.11
C ILE A 206 -12.44 -0.25 25.60
N VAL A 207 -12.88 -1.23 24.80
CA VAL A 207 -12.79 -1.16 23.33
C VAL A 207 -13.64 -0.01 22.78
N ARG A 208 -14.85 0.19 23.30
CA ARG A 208 -15.73 1.31 22.87
C ARG A 208 -15.14 2.68 23.22
N GLU A 209 -14.57 2.82 24.40
CA GLU A 209 -13.87 4.05 24.81
C GLU A 209 -12.64 4.31 23.91
N ALA A 210 -11.85 3.26 23.64
CA ALA A 210 -10.69 3.36 22.76
C ALA A 210 -11.09 3.74 21.34
N HIS A 211 -12.18 3.16 20.82
CA HIS A 211 -12.70 3.48 19.49
C HIS A 211 -13.21 4.92 19.40
N ALA A 212 -13.98 5.38 20.40
CA ALA A 212 -14.44 6.77 20.44
C ALA A 212 -13.25 7.76 20.46
N ALA A 213 -12.23 7.50 21.26
CA ALA A 213 -11.02 8.31 21.31
C ALA A 213 -10.25 8.29 19.96
N LEU A 214 -10.22 7.15 19.27
CA LEU A 214 -9.60 7.03 17.95
C LEU A 214 -10.36 7.87 16.91
N VAL A 215 -11.68 7.80 16.89
CA VAL A 215 -12.53 8.61 16.01
C VAL A 215 -12.32 10.11 16.27
N GLU A 216 -12.31 10.53 17.52
CA GLU A 216 -12.05 11.93 17.93
C GLU A 216 -10.65 12.39 17.48
N GLN A 217 -9.63 11.58 17.68
CA GLN A 217 -8.25 11.86 17.26
C GLN A 217 -8.14 12.10 15.75
N LEU A 218 -8.90 11.36 14.94
CA LEU A 218 -8.88 11.44 13.49
C LEU A 218 -9.87 12.47 12.92
N SER A 219 -10.75 13.03 13.74
CA SER A 219 -11.86 13.89 13.28
C SER A 219 -11.39 15.10 12.47
N LEU A 220 -10.30 15.76 12.86
CA LEU A 220 -9.76 16.92 12.13
C LEU A 220 -9.26 16.53 10.73
N LEU A 221 -8.62 15.38 10.60
CA LEU A 221 -8.22 14.82 9.30
C LEU A 221 -9.46 14.54 8.44
N PHE A 222 -10.49 13.94 9.02
CA PHE A 222 -11.73 13.60 8.32
C PHE A 222 -12.49 14.86 7.86
N VAL A 223 -12.53 15.91 8.68
CA VAL A 223 -13.05 17.21 8.26
C VAL A 223 -12.29 17.72 7.04
N THR A 224 -10.95 17.73 7.10
CA THR A 224 -10.11 18.22 6.00
C THR A 224 -10.36 17.43 4.71
N ILE A 225 -10.46 16.10 4.77
CA ILE A 225 -10.78 15.27 3.62
C ILE A 225 -12.17 15.63 3.08
N THR A 226 -13.16 15.74 3.97
CA THR A 226 -14.56 15.98 3.61
C THR A 226 -14.77 17.35 2.95
N GLU A 227 -14.04 18.37 3.38
CA GLU A 227 -14.09 19.73 2.81
C GLU A 227 -13.55 19.79 1.37
N THR A 228 -12.75 18.85 0.94
CA THR A 228 -12.28 18.75 -0.45
C THR A 228 -13.33 18.17 -1.40
N LEU A 229 -14.41 17.59 -0.87
CA LEU A 229 -15.41 16.87 -1.65
C LEU A 229 -16.50 17.81 -2.16
N THR A 230 -16.95 17.54 -3.38
CA THR A 230 -18.12 18.24 -3.93
C THR A 230 -19.41 17.74 -3.30
N THR A 231 -20.47 18.56 -3.33
CA THR A 231 -21.80 18.17 -2.85
C THR A 231 -22.29 16.84 -3.46
N GLN A 232 -22.01 16.60 -4.75
CA GLN A 232 -22.42 15.37 -5.42
C GLN A 232 -21.64 14.14 -4.90
N GLN A 233 -20.37 14.30 -4.55
CA GLN A 233 -19.57 13.24 -3.91
C GLN A 233 -20.06 12.95 -2.49
N LEU A 234 -20.38 13.98 -1.72
CA LEU A 234 -20.96 13.82 -0.37
C LEU A 234 -22.33 13.12 -0.42
N ASN A 235 -23.18 13.50 -1.35
CA ASN A 235 -24.49 12.85 -1.54
C ASN A 235 -24.32 11.37 -1.94
N TYR A 236 -23.32 11.06 -2.77
CA TYR A 236 -22.97 9.68 -3.12
C TYR A 236 -22.52 8.89 -1.87
N LEU A 237 -21.61 9.44 -1.06
CA LEU A 237 -21.14 8.80 0.18
C LEU A 237 -22.28 8.60 1.17
N LYS A 238 -23.20 9.57 1.29
CA LYS A 238 -24.39 9.48 2.14
C LYS A 238 -25.29 8.31 1.72
N ALA A 239 -25.54 8.16 0.41
CA ALA A 239 -26.30 7.03 -0.12
C ALA A 239 -25.59 5.69 0.14
N LEU A 240 -24.27 5.62 -0.05
CA LEU A 240 -23.47 4.42 0.19
C LEU A 240 -23.52 4.00 1.67
N ILE A 241 -23.33 4.93 2.60
CA ILE A 241 -23.40 4.68 4.05
C ILE A 241 -24.80 4.21 4.50
N ALA A 242 -25.85 4.70 3.84
CA ALA A 242 -27.20 4.23 4.09
C ALA A 242 -27.48 2.81 3.53
N GLY A 243 -26.50 2.19 2.85
CA GLY A 243 -26.61 0.83 2.32
C GLY A 243 -27.30 0.73 0.97
N GLU A 244 -27.45 1.85 0.25
CA GLU A 244 -28.08 1.86 -1.07
C GLU A 244 -27.21 1.13 -2.10
N LYS A 245 -27.76 0.08 -2.71
CA LYS A 245 -27.04 -0.72 -3.72
C LYS A 245 -27.19 -0.16 -5.14
N ALA A 246 -28.34 0.41 -5.45
CA ALA A 246 -28.70 0.92 -6.77
C ALA A 246 -28.68 2.47 -6.81
N ILE A 247 -27.52 3.08 -6.51
CA ILE A 247 -27.38 4.55 -6.36
C ILE A 247 -27.78 5.29 -7.66
N SER A 248 -27.68 4.64 -8.82
CA SER A 248 -28.11 5.22 -10.12
C SER A 248 -29.61 5.11 -10.39
N SER A 249 -30.40 4.52 -9.50
CA SER A 249 -31.87 4.48 -9.67
C SER A 249 -32.49 5.87 -9.45
N THR A 250 -33.58 6.17 -10.15
CA THR A 250 -34.26 7.47 -10.06
C THR A 250 -34.65 7.81 -8.63
N ASP A 251 -35.19 6.84 -7.88
CA ASP A 251 -35.67 7.04 -6.50
C ASP A 251 -34.50 7.35 -5.54
N VAL A 252 -33.37 6.64 -5.64
CA VAL A 252 -32.20 6.87 -4.79
C VAL A 252 -31.56 8.21 -5.15
N MET A 253 -31.38 8.50 -6.44
CA MET A 253 -30.84 9.80 -6.88
C MET A 253 -31.70 10.96 -6.38
N HIS A 254 -33.02 10.85 -6.45
CA HIS A 254 -33.94 11.89 -5.94
C HIS A 254 -33.81 12.03 -4.41
N ARG A 255 -33.82 10.92 -3.66
CA ARG A 255 -33.71 10.89 -2.19
C ARG A 255 -32.42 11.54 -1.70
N TYR A 256 -31.30 11.29 -2.38
CA TYR A 256 -29.99 11.81 -2.00
C TYR A 256 -29.55 13.04 -2.82
N GLN A 257 -30.45 13.64 -3.60
CA GLN A 257 -30.16 14.84 -4.39
C GLN A 257 -28.96 14.70 -5.34
N ILE A 258 -28.84 13.52 -5.97
CA ILE A 258 -27.83 13.27 -6.99
C ILE A 258 -28.43 13.62 -8.36
N SER A 259 -27.76 14.48 -9.12
CA SER A 259 -28.33 15.15 -10.28
C SER A 259 -28.59 14.24 -11.49
N SER A 260 -27.79 13.18 -11.68
CA SER A 260 -27.91 12.30 -12.86
C SER A 260 -27.09 11.02 -12.69
N PRO A 261 -27.36 9.96 -13.50
CA PRO A 261 -26.52 8.76 -13.55
C PRO A 261 -25.06 9.07 -13.90
N THR A 262 -24.81 10.07 -14.75
CA THR A 262 -23.46 10.54 -15.10
C THR A 262 -22.75 11.14 -13.88
N SER A 263 -23.50 11.86 -13.03
CA SER A 263 -22.98 12.40 -11.77
C SER A 263 -22.61 11.29 -10.79
N VAL A 264 -23.43 10.24 -10.69
CA VAL A 264 -23.12 9.02 -9.90
C VAL A 264 -21.79 8.41 -10.36
N ALA A 265 -21.65 8.14 -11.67
CA ALA A 265 -20.45 7.54 -12.24
C ALA A 265 -19.19 8.41 -12.01
N ARG A 266 -19.32 9.74 -12.21
CA ARG A 266 -18.22 10.69 -12.00
C ARG A 266 -17.81 10.78 -10.53
N SER A 267 -18.78 10.86 -9.61
CA SER A 267 -18.49 10.89 -8.17
C SER A 267 -17.80 9.60 -7.71
N LYS A 268 -18.32 8.43 -8.12
CA LYS A 268 -17.70 7.14 -7.85
C LYS A 268 -16.25 7.09 -8.33
N ALA A 269 -16.00 7.45 -9.58
CA ALA A 269 -14.65 7.42 -10.17
C ALA A 269 -13.68 8.37 -9.45
N ALA A 270 -14.13 9.57 -9.09
CA ALA A 270 -13.32 10.54 -8.36
C ALA A 270 -12.99 10.07 -6.93
N LEU A 271 -13.98 9.49 -6.23
CA LEU A 271 -13.78 8.97 -4.87
C LEU A 271 -12.81 7.77 -4.84
N ILE A 272 -12.84 6.92 -5.88
CA ILE A 272 -11.86 5.82 -6.03
C ILE A 272 -10.48 6.40 -6.36
N LYS A 273 -10.39 7.36 -7.27
CA LYS A 273 -9.12 8.00 -7.64
C LYS A 273 -8.45 8.69 -6.44
N ASN A 274 -9.24 9.22 -5.52
CA ASN A 274 -8.76 9.91 -4.32
C ASN A 274 -8.59 8.96 -3.11
N ASP A 275 -8.58 7.64 -3.34
CA ASP A 275 -8.38 6.62 -2.29
C ASP A 275 -9.39 6.69 -1.12
N ILE A 276 -10.59 7.24 -1.35
CA ILE A 276 -11.68 7.27 -0.37
C ILE A 276 -12.49 5.97 -0.44
N LEU A 277 -12.70 5.48 -1.65
CA LEU A 277 -13.42 4.23 -1.92
C LEU A 277 -12.52 3.23 -2.65
N ASP A 278 -12.74 1.95 -2.37
CA ASP A 278 -12.20 0.84 -3.16
C ASP A 278 -13.31 0.22 -4.04
N ASN A 279 -12.89 -0.39 -5.13
CA ASN A 279 -13.76 -1.14 -6.04
C ASN A 279 -13.19 -2.54 -6.25
N LYS A 280 -13.73 -3.52 -5.54
CA LYS A 280 -13.36 -4.91 -5.68
C LYS A 280 -14.44 -5.64 -6.49
N ALA A 281 -14.13 -5.94 -7.75
CA ALA A 281 -15.03 -6.67 -8.66
C ALA A 281 -16.46 -6.07 -8.78
N GLY A 282 -16.59 -4.75 -8.66
CA GLY A 282 -17.88 -4.06 -8.71
C GLY A 282 -18.48 -3.74 -7.33
N GLU A 283 -18.00 -4.35 -6.29
CA GLU A 283 -18.37 -4.03 -4.92
C GLU A 283 -17.59 -2.80 -4.45
N ILE A 284 -18.32 -1.79 -3.96
CA ILE A 284 -17.75 -0.52 -3.50
C ILE A 284 -17.75 -0.51 -1.98
N SER A 285 -16.59 -0.23 -1.40
CA SER A 285 -16.40 -0.08 0.04
C SER A 285 -15.54 1.14 0.35
N PHE A 286 -15.62 1.63 1.57
CA PHE A 286 -14.67 2.63 2.06
C PHE A 286 -13.28 2.00 2.24
N GLN A 287 -12.24 2.73 1.87
CA GLN A 287 -10.88 2.32 2.19
C GLN A 287 -10.59 2.49 3.68
N ASP A 288 -11.09 3.56 4.28
CA ASP A 288 -10.96 3.87 5.69
C ASP A 288 -12.29 3.59 6.44
N PRO A 289 -12.36 2.52 7.26
CA PRO A 289 -13.58 2.19 8.01
C PRO A 289 -13.88 3.19 9.12
N ILE A 290 -12.86 3.85 9.69
CA ILE A 290 -13.08 4.87 10.73
C ILE A 290 -13.65 6.14 10.12
N TYR A 291 -13.22 6.50 8.90
CA TYR A 291 -13.81 7.60 8.16
C TYR A 291 -15.29 7.34 7.82
N ALA A 292 -15.61 6.12 7.38
CA ALA A 292 -17.00 5.71 7.14
C ALA A 292 -17.86 5.81 8.40
N TYR A 293 -17.32 5.36 9.54
CA TYR A 293 -17.99 5.46 10.83
C TYR A 293 -18.21 6.92 11.25
N TRP A 294 -17.18 7.75 11.15
CA TRP A 294 -17.24 9.18 11.48
C TRP A 294 -18.27 9.92 10.59
N LEU A 295 -18.26 9.67 9.28
CA LEU A 295 -19.28 10.24 8.38
C LEU A 295 -20.69 9.86 8.80
N LYS A 296 -20.91 8.61 9.22
CA LYS A 296 -22.21 8.11 9.63
C LYS A 296 -22.69 8.75 10.94
N THR A 297 -21.80 8.84 11.93
CA THR A 297 -22.16 9.19 13.31
C THR A 297 -22.02 10.67 13.65
N GLU A 298 -21.09 11.37 12.97
CA GLU A 298 -20.75 12.75 13.27
C GLU A 298 -21.18 13.74 12.17
N TYR A 299 -20.90 13.39 10.91
CA TYR A 299 -21.09 14.34 9.80
C TYR A 299 -22.50 14.33 9.25
N PHE A 300 -23.08 13.15 8.97
CA PHE A 300 -24.43 13.01 8.42
C PHE A 300 -25.51 12.82 9.49
N ALA A 301 -25.17 12.61 10.75
CA ALA A 301 -26.13 12.49 11.84
C ALA A 301 -26.69 13.86 12.29
N LYS A 302 -26.06 14.96 11.87
CA LYS A 302 -26.53 16.33 12.06
C LYS A 302 -27.51 16.66 10.95
#